data_6e382c197cf2c356b1dbc86f15f9ba7b
#
_entry.id   6e382c197cf2c356b1dbc86f15f9ba7b
#
_cell.length_a   1.000
_cell.length_b   1.000
_cell.length_c   1.000
_cell.angle_alpha   90.00
_cell.angle_beta   90.00
_cell.angle_gamma   90.00
#
_symmetry.space_group_name_H-M   'P 1'
#
loop_
_entity.id
_entity.type
_entity.pdbx_description
1 polymer ?
#
loop_
_entity_poly.entity_id
_entity_poly.type
_entity_poly.pdbx_seq_one_letter_code
_entity_poly.pdbx_strand_id
1 'polypeptide(L)'
;MKNGNNPKVDPLWDYPIWTCKTDFDDEFNKELINELYSVALEISRSPNPKSSLWDYPRPNLQKLKSTFDECIYSAAYSIDELRDLKLQFECTMGWPNVRSPGLGIENHAHPDTSFAITYYVKTPENCGDLLCYMADGSVLRIKPEPGLIAILPFYVLHEIEVNRSNDLRISISSDYYQIVDETADNALVLKSWCEDMLKVREWNSVN
;
A
#
# COMPACT_ATOMS: atom_id res chain seq x y z
N MET A 1 19.54 -16.19 -14.60
CA MET A 1 18.48 -15.16 -14.70
C MET A 1 17.15 -15.91 -14.67
N LYS A 2 16.43 -15.91 -13.57
CA LYS A 2 15.11 -16.52 -13.49
C LYS A 2 14.12 -15.51 -14.06
N ASN A 3 13.43 -15.86 -15.14
CA ASN A 3 12.24 -15.16 -15.59
C ASN A 3 11.16 -15.35 -14.50
N GLY A 4 11.23 -14.54 -13.45
CA GLY A 4 10.14 -14.42 -12.51
C GLY A 4 9.02 -13.67 -13.21
N ASN A 5 7.81 -14.20 -13.19
CA ASN A 5 6.61 -13.44 -13.48
C ASN A 5 6.48 -12.37 -12.38
N ASN A 6 7.10 -11.21 -12.60
CA ASN A 6 6.81 -10.06 -11.76
C ASN A 6 5.31 -9.78 -11.85
N PRO A 7 4.62 -9.54 -10.72
CA PRO A 7 3.21 -9.20 -10.77
C PRO A 7 3.01 -8.01 -11.69
N LYS A 8 2.07 -8.17 -12.64
CA LYS A 8 1.74 -7.09 -13.56
C LYS A 8 0.95 -6.05 -12.79
N VAL A 9 1.57 -4.88 -12.56
CA VAL A 9 0.88 -3.72 -12.04
C VAL A 9 0.29 -2.93 -13.19
N ASP A 10 -0.98 -2.58 -13.07
CA ASP A 10 -1.68 -1.79 -14.07
C ASP A 10 -1.79 -0.34 -13.55
N PRO A 11 -1.21 0.66 -14.26
CA PRO A 11 -1.38 2.06 -13.91
C PRO A 11 -2.84 2.46 -14.09
N LEU A 12 -3.37 3.19 -13.14
CA LEU A 12 -4.69 3.81 -13.24
C LEU A 12 -4.49 5.29 -13.54
N TRP A 13 -4.91 5.74 -14.74
CA TRP A 13 -4.82 7.13 -15.20
C TRP A 13 -3.39 7.61 -15.53
N ASP A 14 -3.30 8.89 -15.90
CA ASP A 14 -2.02 9.62 -16.10
C ASP A 14 -1.28 9.91 -14.78
N TYR A 15 -1.73 9.35 -13.67
CA TYR A 15 -1.13 9.45 -12.35
C TYR A 15 -0.57 8.10 -11.91
N PRO A 16 0.54 8.10 -11.18
CA PRO A 16 1.18 6.87 -10.72
C PRO A 16 0.42 6.23 -9.53
N ILE A 17 -0.79 5.75 -9.79
CA ILE A 17 -1.55 4.89 -8.89
C ILE A 17 -1.68 3.54 -9.56
N TRP A 18 -1.37 2.48 -8.86
CA TRP A 18 -1.37 1.13 -9.42
C TRP A 18 -2.29 0.20 -8.67
N THR A 19 -2.80 -0.77 -9.39
CA THR A 19 -3.47 -1.92 -8.81
C THR A 19 -2.84 -3.20 -9.32
N CYS A 20 -2.91 -4.25 -8.51
CA CYS A 20 -2.48 -5.59 -8.87
C CYS A 20 -3.46 -6.60 -8.31
N LYS A 21 -3.95 -7.52 -9.12
CA LYS A 21 -4.72 -8.66 -8.64
C LYS A 21 -3.76 -9.81 -8.41
N THR A 22 -3.71 -10.30 -7.17
CA THR A 22 -2.92 -11.49 -6.82
C THR A 22 -3.65 -12.76 -7.24
N ASP A 23 -2.93 -13.86 -7.30
CA ASP A 23 -3.44 -15.22 -7.47
C ASP A 23 -3.79 -15.91 -6.13
N PHE A 24 -3.79 -15.16 -5.03
CA PHE A 24 -4.17 -15.67 -3.73
C PHE A 24 -5.66 -16.02 -3.69
N ASP A 25 -5.95 -17.23 -3.25
CA ASP A 25 -7.30 -17.77 -3.17
C ASP A 25 -8.00 -17.44 -1.83
N ASP A 26 -9.24 -17.86 -1.70
CA ASP A 26 -10.05 -17.65 -0.50
C ASP A 26 -9.46 -18.37 0.72
N GLU A 27 -8.80 -19.52 0.55
CA GLU A 27 -8.17 -20.24 1.64
C GLU A 27 -6.95 -19.48 2.18
N PHE A 28 -6.13 -18.91 1.28
CA PHE A 28 -5.05 -18.00 1.70
C PHE A 28 -5.57 -16.84 2.54
N ASN A 29 -6.64 -16.18 2.11
CA ASN A 29 -7.23 -15.05 2.84
C ASN A 29 -7.78 -15.47 4.21
N LYS A 30 -8.39 -16.65 4.30
CA LYS A 30 -8.90 -17.20 5.54
C LYS A 30 -7.77 -17.53 6.53
N GLU A 31 -6.71 -18.16 6.05
CA GLU A 31 -5.51 -18.43 6.86
C GLU A 31 -4.83 -17.14 7.30
N LEU A 32 -4.74 -16.14 6.43
CA LEU A 32 -4.20 -14.83 6.75
C LEU A 32 -4.99 -14.14 7.88
N ILE A 33 -6.32 -14.23 7.87
CA ILE A 33 -7.16 -13.76 8.97
C ILE A 33 -6.82 -14.50 10.28
N ASN A 34 -6.64 -15.81 10.25
CA ASN A 34 -6.26 -16.60 11.42
C ASN A 34 -4.88 -16.18 11.96
N GLU A 35 -3.93 -15.90 11.08
CA GLU A 35 -2.61 -15.36 11.46
C GLU A 35 -2.73 -13.99 12.13
N LEU A 36 -3.58 -13.09 11.60
CA LEU A 36 -3.84 -11.78 12.20
C LEU A 36 -4.44 -11.91 13.61
N TYR A 37 -5.38 -12.83 13.83
CA TYR A 37 -5.91 -13.10 15.17
C TYR A 37 -4.83 -13.64 16.10
N SER A 38 -3.97 -14.53 15.62
CA SER A 38 -2.84 -15.07 16.40
C SER A 38 -1.87 -13.95 16.82
N VAL A 39 -1.55 -13.03 15.90
CA VAL A 39 -0.70 -11.87 16.19
C VAL A 39 -1.37 -10.92 17.19
N ALA A 40 -2.65 -10.63 17.04
CA ALA A 40 -3.39 -9.78 17.97
C ALA A 40 -3.39 -10.36 19.40
N LEU A 41 -3.54 -11.68 19.54
CA LEU A 41 -3.43 -12.35 20.84
C LEU A 41 -2.01 -12.29 21.42
N GLU A 42 -0.98 -12.43 20.60
CA GLU A 42 0.42 -12.29 21.02
C GLU A 42 0.71 -10.86 21.51
N ILE A 43 0.26 -9.84 20.74
CA ILE A 43 0.36 -8.42 21.10
C ILE A 43 -0.32 -8.16 22.46
N SER A 44 -1.53 -8.64 22.66
CA SER A 44 -2.31 -8.42 23.88
C SER A 44 -1.69 -9.01 25.14
N ARG A 45 -0.81 -9.99 25.00
CA ARG A 45 -0.12 -10.69 26.09
C ARG A 45 1.32 -10.24 26.29
N SER A 46 1.86 -9.49 25.36
CA SER A 46 3.26 -9.04 25.41
C SER A 46 3.40 -7.72 26.18
N PRO A 47 4.31 -7.61 27.13
CA PRO A 47 4.63 -6.32 27.77
C PRO A 47 5.36 -5.36 26.80
N ASN A 48 5.99 -5.90 25.74
CA ASN A 48 6.70 -5.14 24.73
C ASN A 48 6.33 -5.69 23.33
N PRO A 49 5.13 -5.36 22.79
CA PRO A 49 4.74 -5.81 21.47
C PRO A 49 5.63 -5.18 20.41
N LYS A 50 5.89 -5.92 19.34
CA LYS A 50 6.56 -5.38 18.16
C LYS A 50 5.65 -4.40 17.45
N SER A 51 6.24 -3.39 16.80
CA SER A 51 5.51 -2.29 16.19
C SER A 51 4.96 -2.62 14.79
N SER A 52 5.66 -3.47 14.05
CA SER A 52 5.28 -3.86 12.71
C SER A 52 4.67 -5.25 12.66
N LEU A 53 3.62 -5.42 11.84
CA LEU A 53 3.03 -6.73 11.54
C LEU A 53 4.07 -7.70 10.96
N TRP A 54 5.05 -7.18 10.21
CA TRP A 54 6.08 -7.97 9.54
C TRP A 54 7.11 -8.59 10.49
N ASP A 55 7.16 -8.12 11.73
CA ASP A 55 8.04 -8.67 12.77
C ASP A 55 7.51 -10.00 13.36
N TYR A 56 6.29 -10.40 12.99
CA TYR A 56 5.66 -11.64 13.43
C TYR A 56 5.83 -12.70 12.34
N PRO A 57 6.66 -13.76 12.56
CA PRO A 57 6.98 -14.76 11.55
C PRO A 57 5.79 -15.72 11.33
N ARG A 58 4.85 -15.30 10.51
CA ARG A 58 3.71 -16.10 10.05
C ARG A 58 3.85 -16.35 8.55
N PRO A 59 3.63 -17.59 8.07
CA PRO A 59 3.90 -17.95 6.67
C PRO A 59 3.17 -17.08 5.65
N ASN A 60 1.87 -16.84 5.85
CA ASN A 60 1.08 -16.06 4.88
C ASN A 60 1.37 -14.56 4.97
N LEU A 61 1.66 -14.03 6.17
CA LEU A 61 2.13 -12.65 6.33
C LEU A 61 3.47 -12.44 5.62
N GLN A 62 4.43 -13.37 5.74
CA GLN A 62 5.72 -13.27 5.06
C GLN A 62 5.58 -13.40 3.54
N LYS A 63 4.68 -14.28 3.07
CA LYS A 63 4.38 -14.40 1.65
C LYS A 63 3.75 -13.12 1.10
N LEU A 64 2.79 -12.53 1.82
CA LEU A 64 2.19 -11.25 1.44
C LEU A 64 3.22 -10.12 1.41
N LYS A 65 4.12 -10.05 2.42
CA LYS A 65 5.20 -9.07 2.44
C LYS A 65 6.11 -9.19 1.21
N SER A 66 6.50 -10.41 0.85
CA SER A 66 7.31 -10.66 -0.35
C SER A 66 6.59 -10.18 -1.62
N THR A 67 5.28 -10.41 -1.72
CA THR A 67 4.46 -9.90 -2.83
C THR A 67 4.40 -8.39 -2.84
N PHE A 68 4.32 -7.75 -1.67
CA PHE A 68 4.40 -6.29 -1.57
C PHE A 68 5.73 -5.75 -2.09
N ASP A 69 6.86 -6.37 -1.68
CA ASP A 69 8.19 -5.99 -2.16
C ASP A 69 8.24 -6.04 -3.70
N GLU A 70 7.77 -7.13 -4.31
CA GLU A 70 7.71 -7.28 -5.77
C GLU A 70 6.83 -6.24 -6.46
N CYS A 71 5.66 -5.95 -5.89
CA CYS A 71 4.72 -4.95 -6.42
C CYS A 71 5.29 -3.53 -6.37
N ILE A 72 5.98 -3.15 -5.28
CA ILE A 72 6.62 -1.84 -5.15
C ILE A 72 7.70 -1.64 -6.20
N TYR A 73 8.59 -2.62 -6.40
CA TYR A 73 9.60 -2.55 -7.46
C TYR A 73 8.97 -2.49 -8.85
N SER A 74 7.90 -3.27 -9.10
CA SER A 74 7.20 -3.27 -10.37
C SER A 74 6.54 -1.91 -10.65
N ALA A 75 5.90 -1.29 -9.64
CA ALA A 75 5.32 0.04 -9.74
C ALA A 75 6.39 1.10 -10.02
N ALA A 76 7.47 1.12 -9.24
CA ALA A 76 8.56 2.07 -9.40
C ALA A 76 9.21 1.98 -10.78
N TYR A 77 9.52 0.77 -11.26
CA TYR A 77 10.13 0.58 -12.59
C TYR A 77 9.15 0.75 -13.76
N SER A 78 7.87 0.93 -13.52
CA SER A 78 6.91 1.34 -14.54
C SER A 78 6.97 2.84 -14.85
N ILE A 79 7.61 3.63 -13.99
CA ILE A 79 7.89 5.06 -14.20
C ILE A 79 9.15 5.17 -15.08
N ASP A 80 9.04 5.84 -16.22
CA ASP A 80 10.12 5.88 -17.23
C ASP A 80 11.42 6.46 -16.66
N GLU A 81 11.33 7.52 -15.84
CA GLU A 81 12.46 8.19 -15.21
C GLU A 81 13.19 7.32 -14.17
N LEU A 82 12.50 6.31 -13.63
CA LEU A 82 13.04 5.44 -12.59
C LEU A 82 13.52 4.09 -13.14
N ARG A 83 13.18 3.75 -14.38
CA ARG A 83 13.38 2.42 -14.99
C ARG A 83 14.81 1.91 -14.95
N ASP A 84 15.76 2.81 -15.20
CA ASP A 84 17.18 2.47 -15.32
C ASP A 84 17.98 2.72 -14.03
N LEU A 85 17.30 3.14 -12.96
CA LEU A 85 17.91 3.42 -11.68
C LEU A 85 18.05 2.15 -10.83
N LYS A 86 19.11 2.10 -9.99
CA LYS A 86 19.26 1.06 -8.96
C LYS A 86 18.49 1.48 -7.72
N LEU A 87 17.18 1.21 -7.72
CA LEU A 87 16.32 1.55 -6.61
C LEU A 87 16.45 0.52 -5.48
N GLN A 88 16.40 1.02 -4.26
CA GLN A 88 16.28 0.19 -3.06
C GLN A 88 15.12 0.74 -2.22
N PHE A 89 14.25 -0.17 -1.77
CA PHE A 89 13.12 0.17 -0.92
C PHE A 89 13.21 -0.60 0.39
N GLU A 90 12.89 0.08 1.48
CA GLU A 90 12.74 -0.51 2.81
C GLU A 90 11.28 -0.47 3.23
N CYS A 91 10.76 -1.62 3.61
CA CYS A 91 9.45 -1.73 4.25
C CYS A 91 9.62 -1.45 5.75
N THR A 92 9.14 -0.33 6.23
CA THR A 92 9.35 0.09 7.62
C THR A 92 8.27 -0.38 8.56
N MET A 93 7.04 -0.41 8.12
CA MET A 93 5.89 -0.78 8.94
C MET A 93 4.82 -1.47 8.12
N GLY A 94 4.19 -2.49 8.72
CA GLY A 94 2.96 -3.07 8.23
C GLY A 94 1.94 -3.16 9.34
N TRP A 95 0.67 -2.92 9.01
CA TRP A 95 -0.44 -2.97 9.96
C TRP A 95 -1.73 -3.48 9.35
N PRO A 96 -2.58 -4.15 10.14
CA PRO A 96 -3.92 -4.51 9.72
C PRO A 96 -4.88 -3.33 9.88
N ASN A 97 -5.77 -3.17 8.93
CA ASN A 97 -6.92 -2.27 9.01
C ASN A 97 -8.20 -3.11 9.12
N VAL A 98 -8.79 -3.14 10.31
CA VAL A 98 -10.06 -3.81 10.57
C VAL A 98 -11.13 -2.75 10.81
N ARG A 99 -12.10 -2.66 9.90
CA ARG A 99 -13.18 -1.67 9.96
C ARG A 99 -14.52 -2.35 10.18
N SER A 100 -15.10 -2.09 11.35
CA SER A 100 -16.47 -2.49 11.68
C SER A 100 -17.50 -1.70 10.84
N PRO A 101 -18.74 -2.19 10.74
CA PRO A 101 -19.83 -1.41 10.19
C PRO A 101 -19.90 0.00 10.81
N GLY A 102 -20.10 1.02 9.97
CA GLY A 102 -20.15 2.42 10.38
C GLY A 102 -18.79 3.14 10.45
N LEU A 103 -17.67 2.45 10.26
CA LEU A 103 -16.33 3.06 10.32
C LEU A 103 -15.72 3.21 8.92
N GLY A 104 -15.06 4.35 8.70
CA GLY A 104 -14.23 4.66 7.55
C GLY A 104 -12.82 5.07 7.98
N ILE A 105 -12.07 5.69 7.08
CA ILE A 105 -10.80 6.37 7.38
C ILE A 105 -10.90 7.75 6.74
N GLU A 106 -10.67 8.78 7.54
CA GLU A 106 -10.67 10.17 7.08
C GLU A 106 -9.55 10.44 6.08
N ASN A 107 -9.71 11.50 5.32
CA ASN A 107 -8.77 11.92 4.29
C ASN A 107 -7.37 12.19 4.88
N HIS A 108 -6.35 11.54 4.34
CA HIS A 108 -4.97 11.64 4.77
C HIS A 108 -3.99 11.30 3.63
N ALA A 109 -2.71 11.52 3.88
CA ALA A 109 -1.60 11.10 3.03
C ALA A 109 -0.46 10.54 3.91
N HIS A 110 0.56 9.95 3.28
CA HIS A 110 1.72 9.35 3.97
C HIS A 110 3.00 10.16 3.72
N PRO A 111 3.14 11.38 4.29
CA PRO A 111 4.18 12.34 3.89
C PRO A 111 5.61 11.88 4.11
N ASP A 112 5.81 10.90 4.98
CA ASP A 112 7.13 10.41 5.36
C ASP A 112 7.49 9.07 4.68
N THR A 113 6.80 8.72 3.59
CA THR A 113 7.03 7.48 2.84
C THR A 113 7.31 7.76 1.37
N SER A 114 7.64 6.75 0.57
CA SER A 114 7.65 6.85 -0.89
C SER A 114 6.39 6.28 -1.50
N PHE A 115 5.96 5.12 -0.99
CA PHE A 115 4.74 4.45 -1.39
C PHE A 115 3.99 3.90 -0.18
N ALA A 116 2.67 3.99 -0.24
CA ALA A 116 1.76 3.22 0.60
C ALA A 116 1.16 2.09 -0.25
N ILE A 117 1.08 0.89 0.30
CA ILE A 117 0.51 -0.28 -0.35
C ILE A 117 -0.52 -0.93 0.55
N THR A 118 -1.62 -1.38 -0.04
CA THR A 118 -2.72 -2.02 0.69
C THR A 118 -3.18 -3.27 -0.04
N TYR A 119 -3.28 -4.39 0.68
CA TYR A 119 -3.89 -5.64 0.24
C TYR A 119 -5.26 -5.82 0.90
N TYR A 120 -6.28 -6.16 0.10
CA TYR A 120 -7.63 -6.40 0.58
C TYR A 120 -7.85 -7.88 0.87
N VAL A 121 -8.05 -8.20 2.16
CA VAL A 121 -8.22 -9.57 2.66
C VAL A 121 -9.69 -9.99 2.64
N LYS A 122 -10.55 -9.11 3.19
CA LYS A 122 -12.00 -9.34 3.29
C LYS A 122 -12.75 -8.05 2.98
N THR A 123 -13.61 -8.10 1.96
CA THR A 123 -14.33 -6.93 1.44
C THR A 123 -15.80 -7.27 1.21
N PRO A 124 -16.63 -7.24 2.27
CA PRO A 124 -18.06 -7.46 2.11
C PRO A 124 -18.69 -6.41 1.19
N GLU A 125 -19.80 -6.74 0.56
CA GLU A 125 -20.52 -5.79 -0.29
C GLU A 125 -20.86 -4.50 0.49
N ASN A 126 -20.66 -3.33 -0.15
CA ASN A 126 -20.83 -2.01 0.44
C ASN A 126 -19.86 -1.69 1.60
N CYS A 127 -18.68 -2.30 1.64
CA CYS A 127 -17.69 -2.06 2.69
C CYS A 127 -16.91 -0.74 2.57
N GLY A 128 -17.24 0.10 1.59
CA GLY A 128 -16.58 1.38 1.31
C GLY A 128 -15.41 1.26 0.34
N ASP A 129 -15.35 2.17 -0.62
CA ASP A 129 -14.28 2.24 -1.61
C ASP A 129 -13.09 3.05 -1.08
N LEU A 130 -11.94 2.89 -1.71
CA LEU A 130 -10.79 3.78 -1.55
C LEU A 130 -10.95 4.94 -2.53
N LEU A 131 -11.02 6.16 -2.02
CA LEU A 131 -11.09 7.40 -2.81
C LEU A 131 -9.72 8.06 -2.81
N CYS A 132 -9.19 8.34 -3.99
CA CYS A 132 -7.93 9.06 -4.18
C CYS A 132 -8.24 10.41 -4.85
N TYR A 133 -7.80 11.50 -4.23
CA TYR A 133 -8.04 12.86 -4.68
C TYR A 133 -6.87 13.33 -5.55
N MET A 134 -7.16 13.58 -6.80
CA MET A 134 -6.15 13.91 -7.81
C MET A 134 -5.91 15.42 -7.89
N ALA A 135 -4.74 15.82 -8.41
CA ALA A 135 -4.35 17.22 -8.53
C ALA A 135 -5.26 18.05 -9.44
N ASP A 136 -5.92 17.44 -10.40
CA ASP A 136 -6.89 18.10 -11.30
C ASP A 136 -8.30 18.27 -10.68
N GLY A 137 -8.45 17.87 -9.41
CA GLY A 137 -9.73 17.91 -8.69
C GLY A 137 -10.63 16.68 -8.96
N SER A 138 -10.20 15.74 -9.78
CA SER A 138 -10.93 14.50 -9.98
C SER A 138 -10.75 13.54 -8.78
N VAL A 139 -11.67 12.61 -8.63
CA VAL A 139 -11.61 11.58 -7.58
C VAL A 139 -11.59 10.21 -8.24
N LEU A 140 -10.46 9.52 -8.10
CA LEU A 140 -10.33 8.13 -8.50
C LEU A 140 -10.93 7.24 -7.40
N ARG A 141 -11.84 6.37 -7.81
CA ARG A 141 -12.49 5.42 -6.92
C ARG A 141 -11.99 4.01 -7.20
N ILE A 142 -11.40 3.38 -6.20
CA ILE A 142 -10.95 1.98 -6.26
C ILE A 142 -11.89 1.13 -5.41
N LYS A 143 -12.69 0.28 -6.08
CA LYS A 143 -13.55 -0.68 -5.40
C LYS A 143 -12.69 -1.80 -4.82
N PRO A 144 -12.75 -2.06 -3.50
CA PRO A 144 -11.97 -3.13 -2.90
C PRO A 144 -12.52 -4.51 -3.26
N GLU A 145 -11.62 -5.44 -3.58
CA GLU A 145 -11.93 -6.84 -3.83
C GLU A 145 -10.91 -7.72 -3.12
N PRO A 146 -11.29 -8.90 -2.56
CA PRO A 146 -10.30 -9.80 -1.97
C PRO A 146 -9.21 -10.16 -2.98
N GLY A 147 -7.96 -10.09 -2.57
CA GLY A 147 -6.82 -10.34 -3.44
C GLY A 147 -6.35 -9.15 -4.29
N LEU A 148 -7.02 -8.00 -4.22
CA LEU A 148 -6.56 -6.77 -4.85
C LEU A 148 -5.50 -6.09 -4.01
N ILE A 149 -4.45 -5.59 -4.66
CA ILE A 149 -3.46 -4.66 -4.10
C ILE A 149 -3.68 -3.29 -4.74
N ALA A 150 -3.64 -2.23 -3.93
CA ALA A 150 -3.55 -0.84 -4.37
C ALA A 150 -2.24 -0.23 -3.89
N ILE A 151 -1.57 0.56 -4.74
CA ILE A 151 -0.30 1.23 -4.46
C ILE A 151 -0.48 2.71 -4.75
N LEU A 152 -0.15 3.54 -3.77
CA LEU A 152 -0.28 4.98 -3.83
C LEU A 152 1.08 5.63 -3.54
N PRO A 153 1.50 6.65 -4.30
CA PRO A 153 2.58 7.53 -3.89
C PRO A 153 2.23 8.30 -2.61
N PHE A 154 3.24 8.69 -1.87
CA PHE A 154 3.13 9.35 -0.56
C PHE A 154 2.24 10.60 -0.54
N TYR A 155 2.17 11.34 -1.65
CA TYR A 155 1.47 12.63 -1.75
C TYR A 155 -0.02 12.49 -2.08
N VAL A 156 -0.50 11.31 -2.45
CA VAL A 156 -1.90 11.12 -2.83
C VAL A 156 -2.78 11.21 -1.59
N LEU A 157 -3.59 12.26 -1.52
CA LEU A 157 -4.65 12.37 -0.53
C LEU A 157 -5.69 11.29 -0.80
N HIS A 158 -6.05 10.53 0.22
CA HIS A 158 -7.02 9.46 0.08
C HIS A 158 -7.80 9.21 1.36
N GLU A 159 -8.97 8.64 1.19
CA GLU A 159 -9.83 8.21 2.30
C GLU A 159 -10.46 6.85 2.01
N ILE A 160 -10.98 6.22 3.03
CA ILE A 160 -11.79 5.03 2.88
C ILE A 160 -13.21 5.35 3.30
N GLU A 161 -14.16 5.18 2.39
CA GLU A 161 -15.57 5.38 2.68
C GLU A 161 -16.04 4.51 3.85
N VAL A 162 -17.11 4.95 4.48
CA VAL A 162 -17.73 4.24 5.60
C VAL A 162 -18.14 2.83 5.16
N ASN A 163 -17.75 1.84 5.94
CA ASN A 163 -18.24 0.47 5.79
C ASN A 163 -19.74 0.42 6.10
N ARG A 164 -20.57 0.31 5.07
CA ARG A 164 -22.03 0.22 5.15
C ARG A 164 -22.55 -1.22 5.10
N SER A 165 -21.63 -2.19 5.10
CA SER A 165 -21.98 -3.61 5.22
C SER A 165 -22.35 -3.98 6.66
N ASN A 166 -22.79 -5.21 6.87
CA ASN A 166 -23.04 -5.76 8.19
C ASN A 166 -21.87 -6.61 8.72
N ASP A 167 -20.68 -6.52 8.09
CA ASP A 167 -19.53 -7.36 8.40
C ASP A 167 -18.22 -6.56 8.40
N LEU A 168 -17.14 -7.15 8.90
CA LEU A 168 -15.83 -6.53 8.96
C LEU A 168 -15.21 -6.39 7.57
N ARG A 169 -14.70 -5.21 7.24
CA ARG A 169 -13.73 -4.99 6.18
C ARG A 169 -12.32 -5.16 6.74
N ILE A 170 -11.50 -6.00 6.09
CA ILE A 170 -10.14 -6.28 6.55
C ILE A 170 -9.18 -6.02 5.38
N SER A 171 -8.17 -5.20 5.61
CA SER A 171 -7.05 -5.00 4.72
C SER A 171 -5.74 -4.93 5.51
N ILE A 172 -4.62 -5.14 4.83
CA ILE A 172 -3.28 -5.00 5.40
C ILE A 172 -2.56 -3.94 4.59
N SER A 173 -2.00 -2.96 5.27
CA SER A 173 -1.24 -1.87 4.64
C SER A 173 0.20 -1.88 5.08
N SER A 174 1.04 -1.26 4.28
CA SER A 174 2.46 -1.07 4.57
C SER A 174 2.97 0.21 3.93
N ASP A 175 3.98 0.79 4.57
CA ASP A 175 4.74 1.93 4.07
C ASP A 175 6.11 1.50 3.60
N TYR A 176 6.53 2.07 2.46
CA TYR A 176 7.82 1.82 1.84
C TYR A 176 8.57 3.13 1.65
N TYR A 177 9.82 3.13 2.09
CA TYR A 177 10.76 4.22 1.87
C TYR A 177 11.74 3.83 0.79
N GLN A 178 12.07 4.77 -0.07
CA GLN A 178 13.20 4.63 -0.93
C GLN A 178 14.46 4.99 -0.17
N ILE A 179 15.43 4.06 -0.19
CA ILE A 179 16.80 4.32 0.29
C ILE A 179 17.52 5.07 -0.82
N VAL A 180 17.90 6.32 -0.56
CA VAL A 180 18.69 7.13 -1.48
C VAL A 180 20.15 6.91 -1.14
N ASP A 181 20.90 6.32 -2.07
CA ASP A 181 22.36 6.34 -2.01
C ASP A 181 22.84 7.71 -2.50
N GLU A 182 23.18 8.61 -1.58
CA GLU A 182 23.62 9.97 -1.88
C GLU A 182 24.92 10.00 -2.72
N THR A 183 25.63 8.87 -2.82
CA THR A 183 26.85 8.74 -3.63
C THR A 183 26.56 8.33 -5.07
N ALA A 184 25.35 7.94 -5.40
CA ALA A 184 24.95 7.54 -6.74
C ALA A 184 24.55 8.75 -7.59
N ASP A 185 24.91 8.74 -8.86
CA ASP A 185 24.48 9.76 -9.86
C ASP A 185 22.94 9.89 -9.94
N ASN A 186 22.23 8.92 -9.40
CA ASN A 186 20.78 8.82 -9.36
C ASN A 186 20.12 9.67 -8.26
N ALA A 187 20.88 10.13 -7.25
CA ALA A 187 20.35 10.91 -6.13
C ALA A 187 19.69 12.21 -6.60
N LEU A 188 20.20 12.82 -7.66
CA LEU A 188 19.66 14.05 -8.25
C LEU A 188 18.31 13.84 -8.95
N VAL A 189 18.16 12.73 -9.68
CA VAL A 189 16.91 12.41 -10.41
C VAL A 189 15.77 12.15 -9.42
N LEU A 190 16.05 11.37 -8.38
CA LEU A 190 15.09 11.04 -7.36
C LEU A 190 14.70 12.26 -6.52
N LYS A 191 15.68 13.10 -6.18
CA LYS A 191 15.43 14.37 -5.49
C LYS A 191 14.55 15.29 -6.31
N SER A 192 14.82 15.45 -7.61
CA SER A 192 13.99 16.23 -8.52
C SER A 192 12.59 15.68 -8.63
N TRP A 193 12.44 14.36 -8.76
CA TRP A 193 11.12 13.72 -8.79
C TRP A 193 10.35 13.94 -7.49
N CYS A 194 10.99 13.78 -6.32
CA CYS A 194 10.37 14.07 -5.03
C CYS A 194 10.00 15.56 -4.88
N GLU A 195 10.85 16.48 -5.34
CA GLU A 195 10.59 17.92 -5.30
C GLU A 195 9.42 18.32 -6.21
N ASP A 196 9.30 17.73 -7.38
CA ASP A 196 8.19 17.97 -8.29
C ASP A 196 6.88 17.42 -7.71
N MET A 197 6.92 16.26 -7.06
CA MET A 197 5.77 15.70 -6.34
C MET A 197 5.36 16.54 -5.12
N LEU A 198 6.31 17.15 -4.41
CA LEU A 198 6.04 18.07 -3.30
C LEU A 198 5.36 19.35 -3.77
N LYS A 199 5.69 19.87 -4.95
CA LYS A 199 5.01 21.04 -5.55
C LYS A 199 3.52 20.74 -5.82
N VAL A 200 3.19 19.54 -6.27
CA VAL A 200 1.80 19.07 -6.43
C VAL A 200 1.07 19.08 -5.08
N ARG A 201 1.75 18.72 -3.99
CA ARG A 201 1.19 18.73 -2.64
C ARG A 201 0.91 20.14 -2.11
N GLU A 202 1.83 21.10 -2.34
CA GLU A 202 1.62 22.50 -1.95
C GLU A 202 0.39 23.07 -2.65
N TRP A 203 0.17 22.73 -3.92
CA TRP A 203 -1.02 23.13 -4.67
C TRP A 203 -2.31 22.58 -4.05
N ASN A 204 -2.32 21.31 -3.60
CA ASN A 204 -3.47 20.67 -2.95
C ASN A 204 -3.74 21.19 -1.52
N SER A 205 -2.76 21.81 -0.87
CA SER A 205 -2.92 22.36 0.49
C SER A 205 -3.46 23.79 0.52
N VAL A 206 -3.51 24.48 -0.63
CA VAL A 206 -3.88 25.91 -0.76
C VAL A 206 -5.28 26.07 -1.40
N ASN A 207 -5.86 25.02 -1.97
CA ASN A 207 -7.19 24.98 -2.57
C ASN A 207 -8.09 23.99 -1.85
#